data_17a5e4f55866955432c0b7dbe5ba0f89
#
_entry.id   17a5e4f55866955432c0b7dbe5ba0f89
#
_cell.length_a   1.000
_cell.length_b   1.000
_cell.length_c   1.000
_cell.angle_alpha   90.00
_cell.angle_beta   90.00
_cell.angle_gamma   90.00
#
_symmetry.space_group_name_H-M   'P 1'
#
loop_
_entity.id
_entity.type
_entity.pdbx_description
1 polymer ?
#
loop_
_entity_poly.entity_id
_entity_poly.type
_entity_poly.pdbx_seq_one_letter_code
_entity_poly.pdbx_strand_id
1 'polypeptide(L)'
;MQPAAPPLRSQTESNITMSARNGFTEADVPDQSGKGFIVTGANTGLGLETSRVLAARGARVLLACRDRSKAEAAMAHIRQTHPGADLAFLPLDLADLASVRATAGQAMTAPRIDALINNAGVMMPPLMRTTQGFELQLGVNHLGGFALTALLLPKLAQTPGSRVVVTSSLAHRRASIDWDDLSAATRYNRVKRYGASKLANALFFFELDRRLRASGSPVTAVGCHPGAAATDLVRYMGALQLLQPLVQRFLNTAAMGAWPTLQAATGPVQPGGYYGPTGLRGIRGPSGRATRSAQAQDPLLAQRLWDVSIAMTGIDPGLPVGN
;
A
#
# COMPACT_ATOMS: atom_id res chain seq x y z
N MET A 1 -15.47 1.46 58.30
CA MET A 1 -15.09 0.73 57.10
C MET A 1 -15.80 1.37 55.93
N GLN A 2 -15.07 2.23 55.17
CA GLN A 2 -15.58 2.80 53.91
C GLN A 2 -15.32 1.80 52.76
N PRO A 3 -16.23 1.62 51.81
CA PRO A 3 -15.99 0.75 50.67
C PRO A 3 -14.98 1.40 49.69
N ALA A 4 -14.02 0.61 49.21
CA ALA A 4 -13.00 1.03 48.27
C ALA A 4 -13.64 1.43 46.91
N ALA A 5 -13.20 2.54 46.35
CA ALA A 5 -13.59 3.01 45.02
C ALA A 5 -13.16 2.01 43.94
N PRO A 6 -13.97 1.79 42.89
CA PRO A 6 -13.57 0.91 41.78
C PRO A 6 -12.43 1.53 40.98
N PRO A 7 -11.53 0.71 40.38
CA PRO A 7 -10.40 1.22 39.61
C PRO A 7 -10.87 1.96 38.34
N LEU A 8 -10.31 3.13 38.09
CA LEU A 8 -10.48 3.91 36.86
C LEU A 8 -10.00 3.08 35.66
N ARG A 9 -10.91 2.52 34.88
CA ARG A 9 -10.60 2.01 33.54
C ARG A 9 -10.16 3.19 32.69
N SER A 10 -8.98 3.11 32.11
CA SER A 10 -8.43 4.19 31.31
C SER A 10 -9.32 4.48 30.10
N GLN A 11 -9.55 5.76 29.79
CA GLN A 11 -10.32 6.19 28.62
C GLN A 11 -9.74 5.65 27.32
N THR A 12 -8.46 5.26 27.31
CA THR A 12 -7.75 4.65 26.19
C THR A 12 -8.31 3.24 25.84
N GLU A 13 -8.63 2.42 26.86
CA GLU A 13 -9.22 1.09 26.64
C GLU A 13 -10.67 1.17 26.10
N SER A 14 -11.41 2.18 26.52
CA SER A 14 -12.79 2.42 26.04
C SER A 14 -12.80 2.85 24.56
N ASN A 15 -11.84 3.67 24.13
CA ASN A 15 -11.75 4.12 22.74
C ASN A 15 -11.29 2.99 21.78
N ILE A 16 -10.37 2.12 22.22
CA ILE A 16 -9.94 0.96 21.45
C ILE A 16 -11.09 -0.03 21.24
N THR A 17 -11.94 -0.21 22.25
CA THR A 17 -13.06 -1.16 22.20
C THR A 17 -14.24 -0.63 21.35
N MET A 18 -14.46 0.68 21.28
CA MET A 18 -15.52 1.29 20.46
C MET A 18 -15.17 1.30 18.97
N SER A 19 -13.91 1.57 18.60
CA SER A 19 -13.44 1.54 17.21
C SER A 19 -13.55 0.13 16.60
N ALA A 20 -13.32 -0.91 17.38
CA ALA A 20 -13.45 -2.31 16.93
C ALA A 20 -14.89 -2.71 16.53
N ARG A 21 -15.92 -1.98 16.96
CA ARG A 21 -17.34 -2.28 16.63
C ARG A 21 -17.78 -1.68 15.29
N ASN A 22 -17.18 -0.56 14.85
CA ASN A 22 -17.62 0.19 13.66
C ASN A 22 -16.62 0.17 12.50
N GLY A 23 -15.44 -0.47 12.64
CA GLY A 23 -14.35 -0.47 11.68
C GLY A 23 -13.55 0.85 11.70
N PHE A 24 -12.38 0.83 11.05
CA PHE A 24 -11.39 1.93 11.05
C PHE A 24 -11.68 2.95 9.95
N THR A 25 -11.60 4.22 10.28
CA THR A 25 -11.78 5.38 9.41
C THR A 25 -10.64 6.39 9.57
N GLU A 26 -10.68 7.51 8.86
CA GLU A 26 -9.75 8.64 9.04
C GLU A 26 -9.75 9.19 10.46
N ALA A 27 -10.92 9.18 11.14
CA ALA A 27 -11.04 9.71 12.51
C ALA A 27 -10.22 8.89 13.53
N ASP A 28 -9.99 7.61 13.22
CA ASP A 28 -9.28 6.68 14.10
C ASP A 28 -7.75 6.72 13.93
N VAL A 29 -7.24 7.52 12.99
CA VAL A 29 -5.80 7.71 12.80
C VAL A 29 -5.24 8.47 14.01
N PRO A 30 -4.33 7.86 14.80
CA PRO A 30 -3.76 8.50 15.97
C PRO A 30 -2.79 9.62 15.57
N ASP A 31 -2.31 10.39 16.52
CA ASP A 31 -1.22 11.36 16.32
C ASP A 31 0.00 10.67 15.72
N GLN A 32 0.56 11.29 14.68
CA GLN A 32 1.74 10.83 13.95
C GLN A 32 2.92 11.81 14.04
N SER A 33 2.87 12.76 14.96
CA SER A 33 3.94 13.72 15.18
C SER A 33 5.29 13.02 15.42
N GLY A 34 6.33 13.50 14.74
CA GLY A 34 7.67 12.91 14.80
C GLY A 34 7.87 11.62 14.03
N LYS A 35 6.86 11.13 13.28
CA LYS A 35 6.97 9.94 12.42
C LYS A 35 7.14 10.30 10.96
N GLY A 36 7.83 9.42 10.22
CA GLY A 36 8.11 9.58 8.79
C GLY A 36 7.44 8.51 7.93
N PHE A 37 6.81 8.91 6.84
CA PHE A 37 6.12 8.01 5.90
C PHE A 37 6.59 8.26 4.48
N ILE A 38 6.81 7.19 3.72
CA ILE A 38 6.99 7.23 2.27
C ILE A 38 5.72 6.69 1.63
N VAL A 39 5.05 7.50 0.79
CA VAL A 39 3.85 7.10 0.07
C VAL A 39 4.13 7.11 -1.42
N THR A 40 4.11 5.92 -2.07
CA THR A 40 4.30 5.84 -3.52
C THR A 40 3.00 6.20 -4.25
N GLY A 41 3.10 6.95 -5.36
CA GLY A 41 1.94 7.44 -6.10
C GLY A 41 1.11 8.46 -5.32
N ALA A 42 1.76 9.28 -4.50
CA ALA A 42 1.12 10.20 -3.55
C ALA A 42 0.51 11.46 -4.18
N ASN A 43 0.67 11.68 -5.49
CA ASN A 43 0.23 12.90 -6.17
C ASN A 43 -1.24 12.88 -6.61
N THR A 44 -1.96 11.78 -6.43
CA THR A 44 -3.38 11.66 -6.85
C THR A 44 -4.10 10.53 -6.11
N GLY A 45 -5.43 10.56 -6.11
CA GLY A 45 -6.29 9.46 -5.66
C GLY A 45 -6.01 9.01 -4.22
N LEU A 46 -5.89 7.70 -4.04
CA LEU A 46 -5.70 7.08 -2.72
C LEU A 46 -4.41 7.53 -2.04
N GLY A 47 -3.32 7.65 -2.82
CA GLY A 47 -2.03 8.08 -2.29
C GLY A 47 -2.05 9.53 -1.80
N LEU A 48 -2.73 10.43 -2.50
CA LEU A 48 -2.95 11.81 -2.08
C LEU A 48 -3.76 11.88 -0.78
N GLU A 49 -4.87 11.16 -0.69
CA GLU A 49 -5.71 11.13 0.51
C GLU A 49 -4.98 10.52 1.71
N THR A 50 -4.21 9.44 1.49
CA THR A 50 -3.36 8.85 2.54
C THR A 50 -2.34 9.88 3.03
N SER A 51 -1.66 10.59 2.12
CA SER A 51 -0.68 11.62 2.47
C SER A 51 -1.30 12.79 3.20
N ARG A 52 -2.50 13.23 2.77
CA ARG A 52 -3.26 14.32 3.42
C ARG A 52 -3.57 13.98 4.87
N VAL A 53 -4.10 12.78 5.12
CA VAL A 53 -4.50 12.37 6.48
C VAL A 53 -3.27 12.20 7.38
N LEU A 54 -2.20 11.56 6.89
CA LEU A 54 -0.96 11.41 7.66
C LEU A 54 -0.37 12.78 8.04
N ALA A 55 -0.30 13.70 7.08
CA ALA A 55 0.19 15.06 7.31
C ALA A 55 -0.70 15.85 8.27
N ALA A 56 -2.03 15.73 8.16
CA ALA A 56 -3.00 16.32 9.09
C ALA A 56 -2.85 15.80 10.53
N ARG A 57 -2.25 14.61 10.70
CA ARG A 57 -1.94 14.01 12.01
C ARG A 57 -0.49 14.28 12.46
N GLY A 58 0.21 15.24 11.83
CA GLY A 58 1.54 15.69 12.24
C GLY A 58 2.71 14.87 11.68
N ALA A 59 2.45 13.93 10.76
CA ALA A 59 3.51 13.15 10.15
C ALA A 59 4.35 13.96 9.16
N ARG A 60 5.64 13.63 9.06
CA ARG A 60 6.44 13.92 7.87
C ARG A 60 6.09 12.94 6.75
N VAL A 61 5.69 13.43 5.57
CA VAL A 61 5.33 12.60 4.44
C VAL A 61 6.20 12.89 3.23
N LEU A 62 6.90 11.86 2.75
CA LEU A 62 7.64 11.90 1.49
C LEU A 62 6.71 11.41 0.37
N LEU A 63 6.32 12.34 -0.50
CA LEU A 63 5.47 12.06 -1.66
C LEU A 63 6.33 11.45 -2.76
N ALA A 64 6.38 10.12 -2.83
CA ALA A 64 7.18 9.39 -3.81
C ALA A 64 6.40 9.21 -5.11
N CYS A 65 6.74 10.01 -6.14
CA CYS A 65 6.08 9.96 -7.44
C CYS A 65 6.99 10.50 -8.55
N ARG A 66 6.59 10.21 -9.80
CA ARG A 66 7.41 10.48 -10.97
C ARG A 66 7.44 11.96 -11.38
N ASP A 67 6.31 12.59 -11.29
CA ASP A 67 6.08 13.95 -11.81
C ASP A 67 6.19 14.97 -10.66
N ARG A 68 7.26 15.77 -10.69
CA ARG A 68 7.54 16.81 -9.69
C ARG A 68 6.41 17.85 -9.64
N SER A 69 5.96 18.34 -10.80
CA SER A 69 4.93 19.39 -10.86
C SER A 69 3.62 18.93 -10.22
N LYS A 70 3.21 17.67 -10.49
CA LYS A 70 2.01 17.08 -9.85
C LYS A 70 2.21 16.85 -8.35
N ALA A 71 3.43 16.50 -7.92
CA ALA A 71 3.74 16.36 -6.51
C ALA A 71 3.66 17.70 -5.77
N GLU A 72 4.22 18.75 -6.36
CA GLU A 72 4.18 20.11 -5.81
C GLU A 72 2.74 20.64 -5.73
N ALA A 73 1.92 20.41 -6.77
CA ALA A 73 0.50 20.73 -6.75
C ALA A 73 -0.25 19.96 -5.63
N ALA A 74 0.06 18.68 -5.44
CA ALA A 74 -0.52 17.85 -4.38
C ALA A 74 -0.12 18.36 -2.98
N MET A 75 1.15 18.71 -2.79
CA MET A 75 1.63 19.30 -1.53
C MET A 75 0.99 20.66 -1.26
N ALA A 76 0.86 21.51 -2.28
CA ALA A 76 0.17 22.80 -2.17
C ALA A 76 -1.30 22.61 -1.77
N HIS A 77 -1.99 21.64 -2.41
CA HIS A 77 -3.37 21.30 -2.06
C HIS A 77 -3.52 20.85 -0.60
N ILE A 78 -2.64 20.00 -0.10
CA ILE A 78 -2.67 19.57 1.32
C ILE A 78 -2.42 20.78 2.24
N ARG A 79 -1.47 21.65 1.91
CA ARG A 79 -1.15 22.84 2.72
C ARG A 79 -2.27 23.90 2.74
N GLN A 80 -3.21 23.91 1.80
CA GLN A 80 -4.39 24.77 1.86
C GLN A 80 -5.22 24.52 3.13
N THR A 81 -5.34 23.26 3.55
CA THR A 81 -6.10 22.89 4.75
C THR A 81 -5.22 22.61 5.96
N HIS A 82 -3.94 22.34 5.75
CA HIS A 82 -2.95 22.03 6.79
C HIS A 82 -1.65 22.78 6.51
N PRO A 83 -1.59 24.12 6.79
CA PRO A 83 -0.44 24.98 6.41
C PRO A 83 0.91 24.52 6.99
N GLY A 84 0.91 23.88 8.18
CA GLY A 84 2.10 23.35 8.84
C GLY A 84 2.52 21.94 8.41
N ALA A 85 1.90 21.36 7.36
CA ALA A 85 2.20 19.99 6.91
C ALA A 85 3.67 19.84 6.47
N ASP A 86 4.39 18.89 7.09
CA ASP A 86 5.77 18.51 6.71
C ASP A 86 5.73 17.54 5.54
N LEU A 87 5.84 18.11 4.34
CA LEU A 87 5.74 17.38 3.07
C LEU A 87 6.99 17.63 2.25
N ALA A 88 7.55 16.57 1.67
CA ALA A 88 8.66 16.65 0.73
C ALA A 88 8.42 15.77 -0.50
N PHE A 89 8.88 16.23 -1.66
CA PHE A 89 8.90 15.45 -2.88
C PHE A 89 10.06 14.45 -2.84
N LEU A 90 9.79 13.20 -3.21
CA LEU A 90 10.77 12.14 -3.40
C LEU A 90 10.63 11.62 -4.83
N PRO A 91 11.59 11.88 -5.75
CA PRO A 91 11.47 11.43 -7.14
C PRO A 91 11.48 9.91 -7.22
N LEU A 92 10.45 9.32 -7.87
CA LEU A 92 10.32 7.87 -8.03
C LEU A 92 9.57 7.52 -9.30
N ASP A 93 10.22 6.81 -10.21
CA ASP A 93 9.58 6.07 -11.29
C ASP A 93 9.74 4.56 -11.04
N LEU A 94 8.64 3.89 -10.67
CA LEU A 94 8.62 2.44 -10.46
C LEU A 94 8.77 1.62 -11.76
N ALA A 95 8.66 2.28 -12.92
CA ALA A 95 8.93 1.66 -14.22
C ALA A 95 10.43 1.67 -14.58
N ASP A 96 11.29 2.19 -13.70
CA ASP A 96 12.74 2.24 -13.90
C ASP A 96 13.49 1.86 -12.61
N LEU A 97 14.17 0.72 -12.62
CA LEU A 97 14.95 0.25 -11.48
C LEU A 97 16.12 1.17 -11.11
N ALA A 98 16.66 1.94 -12.06
CA ALA A 98 17.68 2.95 -11.75
C ALA A 98 17.09 4.09 -10.91
N SER A 99 15.88 4.56 -11.27
CA SER A 99 15.11 5.51 -10.46
C SER A 99 14.80 4.95 -9.06
N VAL A 100 14.38 3.68 -8.97
CA VAL A 100 14.10 3.03 -7.68
C VAL A 100 15.34 3.01 -6.77
N ARG A 101 16.52 2.67 -7.31
CA ARG A 101 17.79 2.70 -6.56
C ARG A 101 18.16 4.11 -6.09
N ALA A 102 18.04 5.10 -6.97
CA ALA A 102 18.31 6.51 -6.63
C ALA A 102 17.36 7.01 -5.53
N THR A 103 16.07 6.69 -5.64
CA THR A 103 15.05 7.01 -4.64
C THR A 103 15.39 6.38 -3.28
N ALA A 104 15.74 5.09 -3.27
CA ALA A 104 16.11 4.41 -2.03
C ALA A 104 17.35 5.06 -1.39
N GLY A 105 18.39 5.38 -2.18
CA GLY A 105 19.58 6.10 -1.70
C GLY A 105 19.23 7.46 -1.07
N GLN A 106 18.35 8.23 -1.70
CA GLN A 106 17.88 9.50 -1.14
C GLN A 106 17.05 9.29 0.14
N ALA A 107 16.18 8.29 0.19
CA ALA A 107 15.35 8.00 1.36
C ALA A 107 16.16 7.52 2.58
N MET A 108 17.35 6.92 2.36
CA MET A 108 18.26 6.53 3.45
C MET A 108 18.71 7.72 4.31
N THR A 109 18.70 8.95 3.77
CA THR A 109 19.07 10.18 4.52
C THR A 109 17.93 10.68 5.42
N ALA A 110 16.71 10.17 5.28
CA ALA A 110 15.62 10.57 6.16
C ALA A 110 15.94 10.23 7.63
N PRO A 111 15.58 11.07 8.61
CA PRO A 111 15.83 10.80 10.02
C PRO A 111 15.27 9.46 10.48
N ARG A 112 14.04 9.18 10.07
CA ARG A 112 13.35 7.91 10.34
C ARG A 112 12.29 7.61 9.28
N ILE A 113 11.94 6.33 9.14
CA ILE A 113 10.85 5.86 8.30
C ILE A 113 10.01 4.90 9.13
N ASP A 114 8.78 5.30 9.46
CA ASP A 114 7.82 4.48 10.22
C ASP A 114 6.98 3.58 9.32
N ALA A 115 6.72 4.03 8.08
CA ALA A 115 6.15 3.12 7.09
C ALA A 115 6.55 3.49 5.65
N LEU A 116 6.78 2.43 4.86
CA LEU A 116 6.79 2.46 3.40
C LEU A 116 5.41 1.99 2.91
N ILE A 117 4.70 2.85 2.19
CA ILE A 117 3.38 2.58 1.65
C ILE A 117 3.49 2.39 0.13
N ASN A 118 3.55 1.13 -0.31
CA ASN A 118 3.52 0.71 -1.70
C ASN A 118 2.07 0.81 -2.22
N ASN A 119 1.65 2.04 -2.54
CA ASN A 119 0.32 2.37 -3.03
C ASN A 119 0.28 2.54 -4.56
N ALA A 120 1.36 3.01 -5.17
CA ALA A 120 1.40 3.27 -6.61
C ALA A 120 1.00 2.04 -7.44
N GLY A 121 0.33 2.31 -8.55
CA GLY A 121 -0.01 1.27 -9.49
C GLY A 121 -0.64 1.83 -10.76
N VAL A 122 -0.54 1.06 -11.82
CA VAL A 122 -1.22 1.31 -13.09
C VAL A 122 -2.29 0.24 -13.31
N MET A 123 -3.41 0.63 -13.93
CA MET A 123 -4.54 -0.27 -14.15
C MET A 123 -4.91 -0.32 -15.63
N MET A 124 -4.80 -1.50 -16.20
CA MET A 124 -5.27 -1.86 -17.54
C MET A 124 -4.82 -0.95 -18.70
N PRO A 125 -3.55 -0.45 -18.73
CA PRO A 125 -3.04 0.27 -19.87
C PRO A 125 -2.97 -0.65 -21.11
N PRO A 126 -2.77 -0.11 -22.32
CA PRO A 126 -2.27 -0.88 -23.46
C PRO A 126 -0.98 -1.61 -23.09
N LEU A 127 -0.55 -2.58 -23.91
CA LEU A 127 0.75 -3.23 -23.70
C LEU A 127 1.86 -2.18 -23.76
N MET A 128 2.51 -2.01 -22.64
CA MET A 128 3.67 -1.14 -22.46
C MET A 128 4.73 -1.89 -21.63
N ARG A 129 5.95 -1.41 -21.68
CA ARG A 129 7.07 -2.01 -20.95
C ARG A 129 7.77 -0.99 -20.07
N THR A 130 8.37 -1.48 -19.00
CA THR A 130 9.30 -0.72 -18.16
C THR A 130 10.63 -0.50 -18.91
N THR A 131 11.51 0.33 -18.35
CA THR A 131 12.87 0.54 -18.88
C THR A 131 13.65 -0.78 -19.02
N GLN A 132 13.41 -1.73 -18.12
CA GLN A 132 14.04 -3.06 -18.13
C GLN A 132 13.28 -4.09 -19.00
N GLY A 133 12.24 -3.68 -19.73
CA GLY A 133 11.48 -4.55 -20.62
C GLY A 133 10.37 -5.38 -19.96
N PHE A 134 10.10 -5.22 -18.65
CA PHE A 134 9.00 -5.92 -17.98
C PHE A 134 7.63 -5.43 -18.47
N GLU A 135 6.61 -6.31 -18.45
CA GLU A 135 5.24 -5.86 -18.65
C GLU A 135 4.89 -4.79 -17.61
N LEU A 136 4.29 -3.68 -18.07
CA LEU A 136 4.19 -2.46 -17.27
C LEU A 136 3.44 -2.66 -15.95
N GLN A 137 2.34 -3.45 -15.93
CA GLN A 137 1.57 -3.65 -14.71
C GLN A 137 2.32 -4.51 -13.70
N LEU A 138 2.99 -5.58 -14.14
CA LEU A 138 3.86 -6.37 -13.27
C LEU A 138 5.05 -5.52 -12.77
N GLY A 139 5.67 -4.77 -13.68
CA GLY A 139 6.83 -3.93 -13.36
C GLY A 139 6.52 -2.85 -12.32
N VAL A 140 5.50 -2.02 -12.59
CA VAL A 140 5.15 -0.89 -11.71
C VAL A 140 4.45 -1.34 -10.43
N ASN A 141 3.44 -2.23 -10.56
CA ASN A 141 2.59 -2.58 -9.41
C ASN A 141 3.30 -3.51 -8.43
N HIS A 142 4.25 -4.33 -8.92
CA HIS A 142 4.94 -5.33 -8.10
C HIS A 142 6.47 -5.15 -8.07
N LEU A 143 7.17 -5.33 -9.20
CA LEU A 143 8.63 -5.41 -9.20
C LEU A 143 9.31 -4.14 -8.68
N GLY A 144 8.82 -2.96 -9.08
CA GLY A 144 9.33 -1.69 -8.59
C GLY A 144 9.10 -1.51 -7.09
N GLY A 145 7.91 -1.90 -6.59
CA GLY A 145 7.60 -1.89 -5.16
C GLY A 145 8.41 -2.91 -4.35
N PHE A 146 8.61 -4.11 -4.91
CA PHE A 146 9.51 -5.14 -4.35
C PHE A 146 10.93 -4.60 -4.21
N ALA A 147 11.49 -4.05 -5.29
CA ALA A 147 12.84 -3.49 -5.33
C ALA A 147 13.01 -2.33 -4.33
N LEU A 148 12.06 -1.39 -4.29
CA LEU A 148 12.09 -0.29 -3.34
C LEU A 148 12.04 -0.78 -1.89
N THR A 149 11.17 -1.76 -1.61
CA THR A 149 11.05 -2.36 -0.29
C THR A 149 12.38 -3.02 0.11
N ALA A 150 12.94 -3.87 -0.74
CA ALA A 150 14.20 -4.56 -0.48
C ALA A 150 15.33 -3.59 -0.12
N LEU A 151 15.47 -2.51 -0.89
CA LEU A 151 16.50 -1.49 -0.68
C LEU A 151 16.27 -0.67 0.59
N LEU A 152 15.03 -0.52 1.05
CA LEU A 152 14.69 0.28 2.25
C LEU A 152 14.58 -0.56 3.54
N LEU A 153 14.58 -1.90 3.47
CA LEU A 153 14.52 -2.74 4.67
C LEU A 153 15.56 -2.39 5.74
N PRO A 154 16.86 -2.13 5.40
CA PRO A 154 17.85 -1.76 6.39
C PRO A 154 17.51 -0.45 7.13
N LYS A 155 16.87 0.50 6.43
CA LYS A 155 16.42 1.77 7.02
C LYS A 155 15.18 1.59 7.88
N LEU A 156 14.21 0.82 7.40
CA LEU A 156 13.01 0.49 8.16
C LEU A 156 13.35 -0.26 9.45
N ALA A 157 14.30 -1.19 9.41
CA ALA A 157 14.74 -1.94 10.59
C ALA A 157 15.36 -1.08 11.70
N GLN A 158 15.84 0.13 11.39
CA GLN A 158 16.31 1.11 12.37
C GLN A 158 15.17 1.75 13.18
N THR A 159 13.91 1.58 12.75
CA THR A 159 12.73 2.13 13.41
C THR A 159 11.88 0.98 13.96
N PRO A 160 11.95 0.66 15.28
CA PRO A 160 11.14 -0.41 15.86
C PRO A 160 9.65 -0.20 15.59
N GLY A 161 8.98 -1.27 15.12
CA GLY A 161 7.57 -1.23 14.78
C GLY A 161 7.25 -0.57 13.44
N SER A 162 8.25 -0.30 12.61
CA SER A 162 8.06 0.18 11.25
C SER A 162 7.29 -0.82 10.38
N ARG A 163 6.67 -0.33 9.32
CA ARG A 163 5.76 -1.15 8.50
C ARG A 163 6.07 -1.02 7.01
N VAL A 164 5.89 -2.13 6.30
CA VAL A 164 5.73 -2.14 4.84
C VAL A 164 4.25 -2.41 4.53
N VAL A 165 3.57 -1.43 3.96
CA VAL A 165 2.17 -1.55 3.56
C VAL A 165 2.10 -1.78 2.05
N VAL A 166 1.42 -2.85 1.63
CA VAL A 166 1.31 -3.21 0.21
C VAL A 166 -0.15 -3.16 -0.23
N THR A 167 -0.44 -2.30 -1.20
CA THR A 167 -1.79 -2.14 -1.75
C THR A 167 -2.06 -3.16 -2.86
N SER A 168 -2.94 -4.12 -2.58
CA SER A 168 -3.49 -5.07 -3.52
C SER A 168 -4.86 -4.57 -4.06
N SER A 169 -5.73 -5.47 -4.50
CA SER A 169 -7.08 -5.18 -5.00
C SER A 169 -7.96 -6.42 -4.87
N LEU A 170 -9.28 -6.24 -4.88
CA LEU A 170 -10.23 -7.36 -5.03
C LEU A 170 -9.99 -8.18 -6.29
N ALA A 171 -9.34 -7.60 -7.31
CA ALA A 171 -8.97 -8.28 -8.55
C ALA A 171 -8.05 -9.50 -8.33
N HIS A 172 -7.29 -9.56 -7.23
CA HIS A 172 -6.44 -10.73 -6.91
C HIS A 172 -7.24 -12.00 -6.67
N ARG A 173 -8.51 -11.90 -6.26
CA ARG A 173 -9.33 -13.06 -5.84
C ARG A 173 -9.60 -14.06 -6.96
N ARG A 174 -9.65 -13.60 -8.23
CA ARG A 174 -9.92 -14.40 -9.42
C ARG A 174 -8.75 -14.42 -10.40
N ALA A 175 -7.58 -13.97 -9.94
CA ALA A 175 -6.39 -13.87 -10.78
C ALA A 175 -5.53 -15.12 -10.69
N SER A 176 -4.75 -15.36 -11.73
CA SER A 176 -3.62 -16.28 -11.75
C SER A 176 -2.42 -15.59 -12.36
N ILE A 177 -1.22 -16.02 -11.99
CA ILE A 177 0.03 -15.55 -12.60
C ILE A 177 0.40 -16.54 -13.70
N ASP A 178 0.61 -16.02 -14.90
CA ASP A 178 1.15 -16.77 -16.03
C ASP A 178 2.67 -16.80 -15.89
N TRP A 179 3.14 -17.89 -15.28
CA TRP A 179 4.56 -18.04 -14.93
C TRP A 179 5.47 -18.23 -16.15
N ASP A 180 4.93 -18.70 -17.26
CA ASP A 180 5.67 -18.99 -18.48
C ASP A 180 5.76 -17.76 -19.40
N ASP A 181 4.91 -16.75 -19.15
CA ASP A 181 4.88 -15.52 -19.95
C ASP A 181 4.72 -14.26 -19.08
N LEU A 182 5.56 -14.09 -18.06
CA LEU A 182 5.53 -12.92 -17.16
C LEU A 182 5.70 -11.58 -17.92
N SER A 183 6.46 -11.61 -19.00
CA SER A 183 6.73 -10.43 -19.84
C SER A 183 5.60 -10.09 -20.82
N ALA A 184 4.55 -10.91 -20.92
CA ALA A 184 3.50 -10.78 -21.96
C ALA A 184 4.08 -10.73 -23.39
N ALA A 185 5.00 -11.65 -23.67
CA ALA A 185 5.63 -11.76 -24.98
C ALA A 185 4.69 -12.41 -26.01
N THR A 186 3.87 -13.36 -25.57
CA THR A 186 2.99 -14.12 -26.45
C THR A 186 1.54 -13.61 -26.44
N ARG A 187 1.02 -13.22 -25.26
CA ARG A 187 -0.38 -12.79 -25.12
C ARG A 187 -0.51 -11.65 -24.11
N TYR A 188 -1.27 -10.64 -24.50
CA TYR A 188 -1.60 -9.54 -23.60
C TYR A 188 -3.11 -9.41 -23.41
N ASN A 189 -3.54 -9.56 -22.16
CA ASN A 189 -4.88 -9.19 -21.72
C ASN A 189 -4.75 -8.28 -20.50
N ARG A 190 -5.05 -7.01 -20.69
CA ARG A 190 -4.86 -5.96 -19.68
C ARG A 190 -5.56 -6.25 -18.34
N VAL A 191 -6.75 -6.87 -18.38
CA VAL A 191 -7.52 -7.22 -17.17
C VAL A 191 -6.86 -8.37 -16.42
N LYS A 192 -6.46 -9.44 -17.13
CA LYS A 192 -5.75 -10.58 -16.52
C LYS A 192 -4.41 -10.13 -15.93
N ARG A 193 -3.64 -9.30 -16.66
CA ARG A 193 -2.35 -8.77 -16.17
C ARG A 193 -2.51 -7.87 -14.95
N TYR A 194 -3.55 -7.03 -14.91
CA TYR A 194 -3.86 -6.27 -13.69
C TYR A 194 -4.16 -7.18 -12.50
N GLY A 195 -5.04 -8.16 -12.67
CA GLY A 195 -5.35 -9.14 -11.62
C GLY A 195 -4.11 -9.88 -11.14
N ALA A 196 -3.26 -10.37 -12.08
CA ALA A 196 -1.99 -11.04 -11.77
C ALA A 196 -1.04 -10.15 -10.96
N SER A 197 -0.88 -8.86 -11.34
CA SER A 197 -0.04 -7.92 -10.59
C SER A 197 -0.56 -7.67 -9.17
N LYS A 198 -1.88 -7.70 -8.96
CA LYS A 198 -2.48 -7.55 -7.63
C LYS A 198 -2.44 -8.83 -6.80
N LEU A 199 -2.46 -10.00 -7.45
CA LEU A 199 -2.14 -11.27 -6.79
C LEU A 199 -0.66 -11.31 -6.38
N ALA A 200 0.24 -10.85 -7.25
CA ALA A 200 1.66 -10.72 -6.91
C ALA A 200 1.87 -9.84 -5.66
N ASN A 201 1.15 -8.71 -5.55
CA ASN A 201 1.21 -7.88 -4.34
C ASN A 201 0.70 -8.61 -3.09
N ALA A 202 -0.36 -9.43 -3.23
CA ALA A 202 -0.90 -10.18 -2.10
C ALA A 202 0.05 -11.32 -1.64
N LEU A 203 0.70 -12.00 -2.58
CA LEU A 203 1.74 -12.99 -2.29
C LEU A 203 2.99 -12.33 -1.70
N PHE A 204 3.39 -11.18 -2.23
CA PHE A 204 4.59 -10.46 -1.80
C PHE A 204 4.53 -10.07 -0.33
N PHE A 205 3.47 -9.36 0.13
CA PHE A 205 3.44 -8.96 1.54
C PHE A 205 3.33 -10.17 2.48
N PHE A 206 2.69 -11.25 2.06
CA PHE A 206 2.59 -12.48 2.81
C PHE A 206 3.97 -13.13 2.99
N GLU A 207 4.73 -13.28 1.90
CA GLU A 207 6.08 -13.84 1.97
C GLU A 207 7.05 -12.91 2.70
N LEU A 208 6.94 -11.60 2.48
CA LEU A 208 7.75 -10.62 3.19
C LEU A 208 7.54 -10.73 4.71
N ASP A 209 6.29 -10.85 5.17
CA ASP A 209 6.00 -11.02 6.60
C ASP A 209 6.58 -12.32 7.16
N ARG A 210 6.47 -13.44 6.42
CA ARG A 210 7.04 -14.72 6.82
C ARG A 210 8.56 -14.60 7.00
N ARG A 211 9.25 -14.00 6.03
CA ARG A 211 10.71 -13.83 6.05
C ARG A 211 11.17 -12.84 7.12
N LEU A 212 10.47 -11.73 7.31
CA LEU A 212 10.75 -10.76 8.37
C LEU A 212 10.65 -11.40 9.75
N ARG A 213 9.62 -12.21 10.00
CA ARG A 213 9.48 -12.95 11.26
C ARG A 213 10.58 -14.00 11.44
N ALA A 214 10.93 -14.74 10.40
CA ALA A 214 12.01 -15.73 10.44
C ALA A 214 13.37 -15.09 10.73
N SER A 215 13.60 -13.86 10.27
CA SER A 215 14.84 -13.11 10.55
C SER A 215 14.84 -12.36 11.88
N GLY A 216 13.74 -12.40 12.66
CA GLY A 216 13.62 -11.59 13.88
C GLY A 216 13.56 -10.09 13.63
N SER A 217 13.22 -9.65 12.41
CA SER A 217 13.16 -8.23 12.04
C SER A 217 12.08 -7.49 12.83
N PRO A 218 12.35 -6.22 13.27
CA PRO A 218 11.34 -5.38 13.91
C PRO A 218 10.32 -4.79 12.92
N VAL A 219 10.49 -5.03 11.62
CA VAL A 219 9.62 -4.55 10.56
C VAL A 219 8.42 -5.47 10.39
N THR A 220 7.24 -4.91 10.17
CA THR A 220 6.00 -5.68 9.93
C THR A 220 5.51 -5.44 8.50
N ALA A 221 5.19 -6.51 7.76
CA ALA A 221 4.52 -6.39 6.46
C ALA A 221 3.00 -6.56 6.61
N VAL A 222 2.24 -5.68 5.95
CA VAL A 222 0.78 -5.64 6.02
C VAL A 222 0.22 -5.36 4.63
N GLY A 223 -0.82 -6.09 4.24
CA GLY A 223 -1.52 -5.85 2.99
C GLY A 223 -2.84 -5.10 3.18
N CYS A 224 -3.26 -4.38 2.14
CA CYS A 224 -4.58 -3.76 2.12
C CYS A 224 -5.19 -3.74 0.71
N HIS A 225 -6.49 -3.45 0.63
CA HIS A 225 -7.17 -3.11 -0.63
C HIS A 225 -8.21 -2.01 -0.40
N PRO A 226 -8.39 -1.09 -1.35
CA PRO A 226 -9.27 0.07 -1.20
C PRO A 226 -10.77 -0.23 -1.37
N GLY A 227 -11.13 -1.49 -1.63
CA GLY A 227 -12.47 -1.83 -2.13
C GLY A 227 -12.62 -1.48 -3.61
N ALA A 228 -13.82 -1.12 -4.02
CA ALA A 228 -14.07 -0.54 -5.35
C ALA A 228 -14.06 0.98 -5.23
N ALA A 229 -12.92 1.60 -5.56
CA ALA A 229 -12.79 3.05 -5.56
C ALA A 229 -13.10 3.64 -6.94
N ALA A 230 -13.83 4.75 -6.95
CA ALA A 230 -14.26 5.42 -8.18
C ALA A 230 -13.10 6.00 -9.02
N THR A 231 -11.94 6.19 -8.42
CA THR A 231 -10.78 6.85 -9.04
C THR A 231 -10.22 6.16 -10.27
N ASP A 232 -10.37 4.83 -10.37
CA ASP A 232 -9.73 4.04 -11.42
C ASP A 232 -10.71 3.41 -12.40
N LEU A 233 -11.96 3.17 -11.96
CA LEU A 233 -12.96 2.50 -12.80
C LEU A 233 -13.41 3.38 -13.98
N VAL A 234 -13.45 4.70 -13.76
CA VAL A 234 -13.99 5.68 -14.71
C VAL A 234 -13.04 5.94 -15.87
N ARG A 235 -11.74 5.82 -15.68
CA ARG A 235 -10.73 6.17 -16.70
C ARG A 235 -10.82 5.30 -17.97
N TYR A 236 -11.44 4.11 -17.90
CA TYR A 236 -11.50 3.16 -19.01
C TYR A 236 -12.91 2.75 -19.42
N MET A 237 -13.96 3.40 -18.90
CA MET A 237 -15.36 3.02 -19.16
C MET A 237 -15.96 3.59 -20.46
N GLY A 238 -15.20 4.34 -21.27
CA GLY A 238 -15.69 4.84 -22.57
C GLY A 238 -17.06 5.54 -22.47
N ALA A 239 -18.03 5.16 -23.31
CA ALA A 239 -19.36 5.76 -23.35
C ALA A 239 -20.21 5.58 -22.05
N LEU A 240 -19.82 4.67 -21.15
CA LEU A 240 -20.46 4.48 -19.84
C LEU A 240 -20.11 5.60 -18.83
N GLN A 241 -19.28 6.57 -19.20
CA GLN A 241 -18.99 7.76 -18.36
C GLN A 241 -20.27 8.55 -18.01
N LEU A 242 -21.31 8.47 -18.81
CA LEU A 242 -22.60 9.10 -18.52
C LEU A 242 -23.31 8.52 -17.28
N LEU A 243 -22.99 7.29 -16.88
CA LEU A 243 -23.51 6.65 -15.66
C LEU A 243 -22.62 6.91 -14.42
N GLN A 244 -21.55 7.67 -14.58
CA GLN A 244 -20.56 7.97 -13.54
C GLN A 244 -21.19 8.46 -12.22
N PRO A 245 -22.13 9.42 -12.18
CA PRO A 245 -22.69 9.90 -10.91
C PRO A 245 -23.45 8.82 -10.14
N LEU A 246 -24.14 7.93 -10.85
CA LEU A 246 -24.91 6.84 -10.24
C LEU A 246 -23.98 5.75 -9.71
N VAL A 247 -22.95 5.38 -10.47
CA VAL A 247 -21.95 4.38 -10.09
C VAL A 247 -21.10 4.87 -8.91
N GLN A 248 -20.71 6.14 -8.89
CA GLN A 248 -19.93 6.75 -7.79
C GLN A 248 -20.66 6.68 -6.44
N ARG A 249 -22.00 6.71 -6.44
CA ARG A 249 -22.80 6.62 -5.20
C ARG A 249 -22.65 5.24 -4.52
N PHE A 250 -22.28 4.21 -5.27
CA PHE A 250 -22.09 2.84 -4.76
C PHE A 250 -20.62 2.46 -4.53
N LEU A 251 -19.68 3.28 -4.96
CA LEU A 251 -18.25 3.07 -4.79
C LEU A 251 -17.69 3.88 -3.61
N ASN A 252 -16.51 3.51 -3.14
CA ASN A 252 -15.77 4.35 -2.19
C ASN A 252 -15.31 5.65 -2.88
N THR A 253 -15.38 6.75 -2.16
CA THR A 253 -14.60 7.95 -2.52
C THR A 253 -13.10 7.65 -2.34
N ALA A 254 -12.23 8.48 -2.90
CA ALA A 254 -10.78 8.35 -2.66
C ALA A 254 -10.44 8.38 -1.16
N ALA A 255 -11.10 9.25 -0.39
CA ALA A 255 -10.93 9.33 1.06
C ALA A 255 -11.31 8.01 1.76
N MET A 256 -12.48 7.45 1.47
CA MET A 256 -12.89 6.15 2.03
C MET A 256 -11.97 5.01 1.58
N GLY A 257 -11.52 5.03 0.32
CA GLY A 257 -10.59 4.03 -0.21
C GLY A 257 -9.20 4.07 0.43
N ALA A 258 -8.81 5.20 1.03
CA ALA A 258 -7.55 5.35 1.77
C ALA A 258 -7.61 4.75 3.19
N TRP A 259 -8.79 4.55 3.79
CA TRP A 259 -8.91 4.04 5.16
C TRP A 259 -8.20 2.70 5.39
N PRO A 260 -8.27 1.69 4.51
CA PRO A 260 -7.51 0.46 4.71
C PRO A 260 -5.99 0.65 4.70
N THR A 261 -5.50 1.57 3.86
CA THR A 261 -4.08 1.93 3.83
C THR A 261 -3.67 2.65 5.12
N LEU A 262 -4.50 3.57 5.61
CA LEU A 262 -4.28 4.28 6.88
C LEU A 262 -4.30 3.31 8.06
N GLN A 263 -5.27 2.38 8.13
CA GLN A 263 -5.29 1.33 9.15
C GLN A 263 -4.03 0.49 9.11
N ALA A 264 -3.62 0.03 7.92
CA ALA A 264 -2.41 -0.78 7.76
C ALA A 264 -1.14 -0.02 8.18
N ALA A 265 -1.09 1.29 7.93
CA ALA A 265 0.06 2.13 8.25
C ALA A 265 0.12 2.58 9.72
N THR A 266 -1.02 2.87 10.35
CA THR A 266 -1.06 3.57 11.65
C THR A 266 -1.92 2.91 12.70
N GLY A 267 -2.90 2.09 12.29
CA GLY A 267 -3.88 1.48 13.17
C GLY A 267 -3.43 0.17 13.81
N PRO A 268 -4.33 -0.46 14.59
CA PRO A 268 -4.08 -1.79 15.11
C PRO A 268 -4.10 -2.82 13.97
N VAL A 269 -2.99 -3.55 13.82
CA VAL A 269 -2.82 -4.57 12.80
C VAL A 269 -2.14 -5.81 13.36
N GLN A 270 -2.32 -6.93 12.69
CA GLN A 270 -1.55 -8.14 12.93
C GLN A 270 -0.48 -8.28 11.84
N PRO A 271 0.73 -8.75 12.16
CA PRO A 271 1.75 -9.09 11.17
C PRO A 271 1.17 -10.02 10.09
N GLY A 272 1.47 -9.77 8.82
CA GLY A 272 0.89 -10.50 7.69
C GLY A 272 -0.61 -10.30 7.49
N GLY A 273 -1.24 -9.38 8.24
CA GLY A 273 -2.67 -9.07 8.13
C GLY A 273 -3.05 -8.44 6.81
N TYR A 274 -4.32 -8.61 6.41
CA TYR A 274 -4.89 -8.01 5.22
C TYR A 274 -6.14 -7.21 5.58
N TYR A 275 -6.22 -5.96 5.13
CA TYR A 275 -7.26 -5.01 5.53
C TYR A 275 -7.98 -4.44 4.31
N GLY A 276 -9.28 -4.18 4.48
CA GLY A 276 -10.12 -3.65 3.42
C GLY A 276 -11.47 -3.19 3.97
N PRO A 277 -12.34 -2.61 3.15
CA PRO A 277 -13.69 -2.26 3.55
C PRO A 277 -14.47 -3.47 4.06
N THR A 278 -15.26 -3.29 5.11
CA THR A 278 -16.05 -4.37 5.72
C THR A 278 -17.46 -4.51 5.16
N GLY A 279 -17.99 -3.45 4.55
CA GLY A 279 -19.33 -3.44 3.96
C GLY A 279 -19.38 -3.97 2.53
N LEU A 280 -20.55 -4.40 2.07
CA LEU A 280 -20.84 -4.89 0.71
C LEU A 280 -19.80 -5.90 0.20
N ARG A 281 -19.49 -6.92 0.98
CA ARG A 281 -18.50 -7.98 0.65
C ARG A 281 -17.08 -7.43 0.36
N GLY A 282 -16.69 -6.35 1.03
CA GLY A 282 -15.38 -5.73 0.87
C GLY A 282 -15.32 -4.63 -0.19
N ILE A 283 -16.48 -4.17 -0.69
CA ILE A 283 -16.54 -3.13 -1.73
C ILE A 283 -16.47 -1.74 -1.11
N ARG A 284 -17.20 -1.49 -0.01
CA ARG A 284 -17.38 -0.16 0.59
C ARG A 284 -17.44 -0.21 2.10
N GLY A 285 -17.16 0.92 2.74
CA GLY A 285 -17.35 1.14 4.18
C GLY A 285 -16.05 1.26 4.96
N PRO A 286 -16.13 1.29 6.29
CA PRO A 286 -14.97 1.35 7.17
C PRO A 286 -14.02 0.17 6.95
N SER A 287 -12.75 0.38 7.29
CA SER A 287 -11.73 -0.65 7.14
C SER A 287 -11.74 -1.65 8.29
N GLY A 288 -11.47 -2.90 8.00
CA GLY A 288 -11.30 -3.99 8.96
C GLY A 288 -10.55 -5.16 8.34
N ARG A 289 -10.49 -6.30 9.04
CA ARG A 289 -9.85 -7.50 8.49
C ARG A 289 -10.56 -7.96 7.22
N ALA A 290 -9.78 -8.24 6.18
CA ALA A 290 -10.24 -8.76 4.91
C ALA A 290 -9.66 -10.14 4.65
N THR A 291 -10.33 -10.91 3.77
CA THR A 291 -9.88 -12.25 3.37
C THR A 291 -9.09 -12.17 2.07
N ARG A 292 -8.02 -12.96 1.98
CA ARG A 292 -7.26 -13.22 0.75
C ARG A 292 -7.81 -14.47 0.04
N SER A 293 -7.56 -14.58 -1.27
CA SER A 293 -7.83 -15.84 -1.98
C SER A 293 -6.92 -16.97 -1.49
N ALA A 294 -7.29 -18.22 -1.74
CA ALA A 294 -6.45 -19.38 -1.41
C ALA A 294 -5.04 -19.25 -2.05
N GLN A 295 -4.98 -18.86 -3.33
CA GLN A 295 -3.70 -18.64 -4.01
C GLN A 295 -2.84 -17.56 -3.33
N ALA A 296 -3.46 -16.48 -2.83
CA ALA A 296 -2.74 -15.41 -2.13
C ALA A 296 -2.26 -15.80 -0.71
N GLN A 297 -2.50 -17.03 -0.30
CA GLN A 297 -2.08 -17.63 0.98
C GLN A 297 -1.19 -18.87 0.77
N ASP A 298 -0.92 -19.23 -0.49
CA ASP A 298 -0.10 -20.37 -0.83
C ASP A 298 1.39 -20.03 -0.66
N PRO A 299 2.09 -20.68 0.28
CA PRO A 299 3.50 -20.36 0.55
C PRO A 299 4.44 -20.75 -0.59
N LEU A 300 4.11 -21.79 -1.38
CA LEU A 300 4.93 -22.18 -2.52
C LEU A 300 4.84 -21.17 -3.65
N LEU A 301 3.62 -20.65 -3.93
CA LEU A 301 3.45 -19.57 -4.91
C LEU A 301 4.11 -18.27 -4.43
N ALA A 302 4.05 -17.98 -3.14
CA ALA A 302 4.67 -16.79 -2.56
C ALA A 302 6.20 -16.85 -2.65
N GLN A 303 6.80 -18.00 -2.34
CA GLN A 303 8.22 -18.24 -2.52
C GLN A 303 8.65 -18.16 -3.99
N ARG A 304 7.91 -18.82 -4.90
CA ARG A 304 8.18 -18.74 -6.34
C ARG A 304 8.18 -17.30 -6.85
N LEU A 305 7.20 -16.50 -6.43
CA LEU A 305 7.15 -15.09 -6.80
C LEU A 305 8.35 -14.31 -6.26
N TRP A 306 8.75 -14.58 -5.03
CA TRP A 306 9.92 -13.95 -4.40
C TRP A 306 11.19 -14.22 -5.20
N ASP A 307 11.46 -15.47 -5.52
CA ASP A 307 12.65 -15.88 -6.26
C ASP A 307 12.67 -15.27 -7.68
N VAL A 308 11.51 -15.27 -8.36
CA VAL A 308 11.35 -14.62 -9.67
C VAL A 308 11.56 -13.11 -9.56
N SER A 309 11.06 -12.47 -8.49
CA SER A 309 11.24 -11.03 -8.29
C SER A 309 12.71 -10.66 -8.08
N ILE A 310 13.46 -11.46 -7.33
CA ILE A 310 14.93 -11.31 -7.20
C ILE A 310 15.60 -11.46 -8.57
N ALA A 311 15.29 -12.54 -9.30
CA ALA A 311 15.87 -12.79 -10.61
C ALA A 311 15.61 -11.67 -11.62
N MET A 312 14.38 -11.13 -11.65
CA MET A 312 13.99 -10.05 -12.57
C MET A 312 14.59 -8.69 -12.17
N THR A 313 14.65 -8.37 -10.89
CA THR A 313 15.11 -7.05 -10.42
C THR A 313 16.62 -6.99 -10.16
N GLY A 314 17.27 -8.13 -9.98
CA GLY A 314 18.66 -8.21 -9.52
C GLY A 314 18.85 -7.63 -8.11
N ILE A 315 17.79 -7.62 -7.28
CA ILE A 315 17.82 -7.09 -5.92
C ILE A 315 17.31 -8.15 -4.96
N ASP A 316 18.22 -8.64 -4.09
CA ASP A 316 17.90 -9.58 -3.04
C ASP A 316 17.72 -8.81 -1.71
N PRO A 317 16.56 -8.94 -1.03
CA PRO A 317 16.36 -8.36 0.30
C PRO A 317 17.24 -8.97 1.41
N GLY A 318 17.92 -10.10 1.15
CA GLY A 318 18.77 -10.79 2.12
C GLY A 318 18.01 -11.41 3.29
N LEU A 319 16.72 -11.72 3.12
CA LEU A 319 15.91 -12.33 4.17
C LEU A 319 15.88 -13.87 4.01
N PRO A 320 15.99 -14.63 5.13
CA PRO A 320 15.92 -16.09 5.09
C PRO A 320 14.54 -16.56 4.59
N VAL A 321 14.48 -17.81 4.12
CA VAL A 321 13.20 -18.45 3.82
C VAL A 321 12.40 -18.58 5.11
N GLY A 322 11.15 -18.13 5.09
CA GLY A 322 10.27 -18.26 6.25
C GLY A 322 9.85 -19.73 6.44
N ASN A 323 9.85 -20.19 7.67
CA ASN A 323 9.32 -21.51 8.04
C ASN A 323 7.79 -21.55 7.94
#